data_de38e68fdb037407b90af50761810614
#
_entry.id   de38e68fdb037407b90af50761810614
#
_cell.length_a   1.000
_cell.length_b   1.000
_cell.length_c   1.000
_cell.angle_alpha   90.00
_cell.angle_beta   90.00
_cell.angle_gamma   90.00
#
_symmetry.space_group_name_H-M   'P 1'
#
loop_
_entity.id
_entity.type
_entity.pdbx_description
1 polymer ?
#
loop_
_entity_poly.entity_id
_entity_poly.type
_entity_poly.pdbx_seq_one_letter_code
_entity_poly.pdbx_strand_id
1 'polypeptide(L)'
;MNDTIVKNALSYALGSDLHEAWRTPRKKEDGTYEPRIKKSKDESWNASHGTDEVDIANCSFEQLPSNWQYENLEAARVAIELVYDKTISGEAFMPTEIEQMASVIHDEWLKRNDWVFNPEYGDPKLAVPYAQLSKEEQDKDKAQLGPAQAKVQAYVSGLINIEEICTQYNLPTSSKRL
;
A
#
# COMPACT_ATOMS: atom_id res chain seq x y z
N MET A 1 22.39 6.45 4.58
CA MET A 1 21.08 7.11 4.62
C MET A 1 20.36 6.60 5.87
N ASN A 2 19.50 7.42 6.50
CA ASN A 2 18.76 7.00 7.71
C ASN A 2 17.64 6.01 7.30
N ASP A 3 17.42 4.94 8.07
CA ASP A 3 16.44 3.89 7.80
C ASP A 3 15.01 4.44 7.64
N THR A 4 14.64 5.48 8.38
CA THR A 4 13.34 6.14 8.23
C THR A 4 13.13 6.69 6.80
N ILE A 5 14.17 7.29 6.21
CA ILE A 5 14.11 7.80 4.83
C ILE A 5 14.02 6.64 3.85
N VAL A 6 14.81 5.59 4.08
CA VAL A 6 14.79 4.39 3.23
C VAL A 6 13.42 3.73 3.27
N LYS A 7 12.90 3.44 4.46
CA LYS A 7 11.56 2.82 4.64
C LYS A 7 10.47 3.67 3.99
N ASN A 8 10.52 4.98 4.14
CA ASN A 8 9.56 5.89 3.52
C ASN A 8 9.63 5.84 1.99
N ALA A 9 10.81 5.93 1.40
CA ALA A 9 10.99 5.85 -0.05
C ALA A 9 10.52 4.49 -0.60
N LEU A 10 10.90 3.38 0.04
CA LEU A 10 10.45 2.04 -0.34
C LEU A 10 8.93 1.89 -0.24
N SER A 11 8.29 2.55 0.73
CA SER A 11 6.83 2.53 0.88
C SER A 11 6.13 3.24 -0.28
N TYR A 12 6.65 4.36 -0.76
CA TYR A 12 6.11 5.02 -1.96
C TYR A 12 6.24 4.15 -3.21
N ALA A 13 7.42 3.57 -3.44
CA ALA A 13 7.65 2.67 -4.56
C ALA A 13 6.74 1.44 -4.49
N LEU A 14 6.56 0.85 -3.30
CA LEU A 14 5.67 -0.29 -3.11
C LEU A 14 4.19 0.11 -3.26
N GLY A 15 3.77 1.25 -2.74
CA GLY A 15 2.40 1.76 -2.87
C GLY A 15 1.98 1.93 -4.33
N SER A 16 2.88 2.45 -5.17
CA SER A 16 2.69 2.52 -6.62
C SER A 16 2.55 1.12 -7.24
N ASP A 17 3.45 0.18 -6.90
CA ASP A 17 3.40 -1.19 -7.41
C ASP A 17 2.12 -1.92 -6.99
N LEU A 18 1.66 -1.74 -5.75
CA LEU A 18 0.41 -2.33 -5.26
C LEU A 18 -0.80 -1.82 -6.03
N HIS A 19 -0.84 -0.53 -6.34
CA HIS A 19 -1.89 0.06 -7.16
C HIS A 19 -1.87 -0.52 -8.58
N GLU A 20 -0.70 -0.61 -9.23
CA GLU A 20 -0.54 -1.21 -10.55
C GLU A 20 -0.93 -2.70 -10.55
N ALA A 21 -0.53 -3.47 -9.54
CA ALA A 21 -0.91 -4.86 -9.40
C ALA A 21 -2.43 -5.03 -9.24
N TRP A 22 -3.08 -4.12 -8.47
CA TRP A 22 -4.53 -4.14 -8.28
C TRP A 22 -5.31 -3.84 -9.57
N ARG A 23 -4.85 -2.89 -10.39
CA ARG A 23 -5.54 -2.50 -11.62
C ARG A 23 -5.23 -3.40 -12.82
N THR A 24 -4.07 -4.07 -12.86
CA THR A 24 -3.61 -4.91 -13.97
C THR A 24 -4.63 -5.97 -14.42
N PRO A 25 -5.30 -6.75 -13.55
CA PRO A 25 -6.30 -7.73 -13.96
C PRO A 25 -7.56 -7.11 -14.58
N ARG A 26 -7.75 -5.79 -14.46
CA ARG A 26 -8.88 -5.03 -15.01
C ARG A 26 -8.59 -4.45 -16.38
N LYS A 27 -7.37 -4.66 -16.91
CA LYS A 27 -6.95 -4.11 -18.19
C LYS A 27 -7.72 -4.76 -19.33
N LYS A 28 -8.28 -3.92 -20.21
CA LYS A 28 -9.02 -4.34 -21.42
C LYS A 28 -8.09 -4.38 -22.63
N GLU A 29 -8.57 -4.96 -23.73
CA GLU A 29 -7.82 -5.09 -24.99
C GLU A 29 -7.45 -3.72 -25.60
N ASP A 30 -8.26 -2.68 -25.38
CA ASP A 30 -8.00 -1.31 -25.81
C ASP A 30 -6.96 -0.56 -24.99
N GLY A 31 -6.39 -1.22 -23.96
CA GLY A 31 -5.40 -0.64 -23.06
C GLY A 31 -5.97 0.16 -21.89
N THR A 32 -7.28 0.41 -21.86
CA THR A 32 -7.97 1.00 -20.69
C THR A 32 -8.25 -0.06 -19.63
N TYR A 33 -8.78 0.37 -18.48
CA TYR A 33 -9.14 -0.53 -17.39
C TYR A 33 -10.66 -0.52 -17.18
N GLU A 34 -11.22 -1.64 -16.72
CA GLU A 34 -12.60 -1.67 -16.26
C GLU A 34 -12.78 -0.62 -15.17
N PRO A 35 -13.72 0.36 -15.35
CA PRO A 35 -13.84 1.50 -14.46
C PRO A 35 -14.15 1.11 -13.00
N ARG A 36 -13.53 1.82 -12.07
CA ARG A 36 -13.85 1.74 -10.64
C ARG A 36 -14.02 3.15 -10.09
N ILE A 37 -15.26 3.65 -10.14
CA ILE A 37 -15.60 4.99 -9.69
C ILE A 37 -15.68 5.03 -8.17
N LYS A 38 -15.00 6.00 -7.57
CA LYS A 38 -14.96 6.27 -6.14
C LYS A 38 -15.09 7.76 -5.86
N LYS A 39 -15.49 8.10 -4.64
CA LYS A 39 -15.50 9.50 -4.19
C LYS A 39 -14.12 9.91 -3.72
N SER A 40 -13.68 11.07 -4.17
CA SER A 40 -12.48 11.74 -3.67
C SER A 40 -12.85 12.66 -2.49
N LYS A 41 -11.97 12.68 -1.48
CA LYS A 41 -12.02 13.64 -0.36
C LYS A 41 -10.94 14.73 -0.50
N ASP A 42 -10.22 14.74 -1.60
CA ASP A 42 -9.16 15.71 -1.91
C ASP A 42 -9.78 16.94 -2.59
N GLU A 43 -10.00 18.00 -1.82
CA GLU A 43 -10.63 19.23 -2.31
C GLU A 43 -9.83 19.88 -3.45
N SER A 44 -8.49 19.81 -3.41
CA SER A 44 -7.62 20.36 -4.44
C SER A 44 -7.74 19.57 -5.75
N TRP A 45 -7.74 18.25 -5.64
CA TRP A 45 -7.96 17.35 -6.78
C TRP A 45 -9.36 17.60 -7.38
N ASN A 46 -10.40 17.65 -6.54
CA ASN A 46 -11.78 17.88 -6.95
C ASN A 46 -11.93 19.21 -7.69
N ALA A 47 -11.35 20.29 -7.17
CA ALA A 47 -11.40 21.60 -7.80
C ALA A 47 -10.71 21.60 -9.17
N SER A 48 -9.59 20.90 -9.31
CA SER A 48 -8.83 20.85 -10.57
C SER A 48 -9.51 19.99 -11.65
N HIS A 49 -10.34 19.00 -11.23
CA HIS A 49 -11.03 18.09 -12.16
C HIS A 49 -12.52 18.42 -12.35
N GLY A 50 -13.08 19.36 -11.56
CA GLY A 50 -14.49 19.75 -11.63
C GLY A 50 -15.48 18.66 -11.16
N THR A 51 -15.01 17.66 -10.43
CA THR A 51 -15.81 16.54 -9.91
C THR A 51 -15.17 15.96 -8.66
N ASP A 52 -15.95 15.32 -7.81
CA ASP A 52 -15.48 14.50 -6.69
C ASP A 52 -15.47 13.00 -7.03
N GLU A 53 -15.82 12.62 -8.26
CA GLU A 53 -15.77 11.24 -8.72
C GLU A 53 -14.46 10.97 -9.44
N VAL A 54 -13.78 9.91 -9.05
CA VAL A 54 -12.51 9.46 -9.64
C VAL A 54 -12.62 8.02 -10.09
N ASP A 55 -12.19 7.75 -11.33
CA ASP A 55 -11.98 6.37 -11.80
C ASP A 55 -10.60 5.90 -11.37
N ILE A 56 -10.52 5.30 -10.17
CA ILE A 56 -9.25 4.86 -9.60
C ILE A 56 -8.56 3.77 -10.41
N ALA A 57 -9.27 3.03 -11.27
CA ALA A 57 -8.66 2.03 -12.13
C ALA A 57 -7.95 2.65 -13.34
N ASN A 58 -8.44 3.77 -13.85
CA ASN A 58 -7.84 4.48 -14.98
C ASN A 58 -6.90 5.62 -14.59
N CYS A 59 -6.62 5.81 -13.29
CA CYS A 59 -5.57 6.68 -12.79
C CYS A 59 -4.30 5.88 -12.48
N SER A 60 -3.10 6.41 -12.80
CA SER A 60 -1.86 5.91 -12.20
C SER A 60 -1.81 6.30 -10.72
N PHE A 61 -0.89 5.71 -9.96
CA PHE A 61 -0.74 6.04 -8.53
C PHE A 61 -0.57 7.55 -8.31
N GLU A 62 0.25 8.21 -9.13
CA GLU A 62 0.54 9.65 -9.04
C GLU A 62 -0.67 10.53 -9.41
N GLN A 63 -1.60 10.00 -10.19
CA GLN A 63 -2.82 10.71 -10.62
C GLN A 63 -3.97 10.57 -9.61
N LEU A 64 -3.86 9.63 -8.67
CA LEU A 64 -4.89 9.43 -7.65
C LEU A 64 -5.03 10.66 -6.76
N PRO A 65 -6.26 10.99 -6.31
CA PRO A 65 -6.46 11.91 -5.18
C PRO A 65 -5.70 11.44 -3.94
N SER A 66 -5.25 12.37 -3.10
CA SER A 66 -4.41 12.11 -1.93
C SER A 66 -4.98 11.05 -0.97
N ASN A 67 -6.30 11.00 -0.80
CA ASN A 67 -6.94 10.00 0.06
C ASN A 67 -6.83 8.57 -0.51
N TRP A 68 -6.80 8.39 -1.83
CA TRP A 68 -6.60 7.07 -2.45
C TRP A 68 -5.12 6.71 -2.57
N GLN A 69 -4.22 7.70 -2.74
CA GLN A 69 -2.78 7.47 -2.58
C GLN A 69 -2.45 7.02 -1.16
N TYR A 70 -3.05 7.67 -0.16
CA TYR A 70 -2.83 7.37 1.26
C TYR A 70 -3.13 5.91 1.60
N GLU A 71 -4.23 5.33 1.11
CA GLU A 71 -4.58 3.93 1.39
C GLU A 71 -3.50 2.96 0.85
N ASN A 72 -3.03 3.16 -0.38
CA ASN A 72 -1.97 2.35 -0.95
C ASN A 72 -0.63 2.55 -0.20
N LEU A 73 -0.32 3.79 0.16
CA LEU A 73 0.91 4.14 0.86
C LEU A 73 0.95 3.56 2.27
N GLU A 74 -0.14 3.65 3.02
CA GLU A 74 -0.20 3.10 4.38
C GLU A 74 -0.16 1.56 4.38
N ALA A 75 -0.80 0.89 3.43
CA ALA A 75 -0.65 -0.55 3.26
C ALA A 75 0.81 -0.93 2.99
N ALA A 76 1.47 -0.22 2.08
CA ALA A 76 2.88 -0.42 1.77
C ALA A 76 3.79 -0.12 2.98
N ARG A 77 3.54 0.96 3.71
CA ARG A 77 4.30 1.34 4.90
C ARG A 77 4.27 0.27 5.98
N VAL A 78 3.09 -0.25 6.28
CA VAL A 78 2.94 -1.34 7.26
C VAL A 78 3.71 -2.59 6.80
N ALA A 79 3.56 -2.99 5.54
CA ALA A 79 4.26 -4.16 5.03
C ALA A 79 5.79 -4.01 5.02
N ILE A 80 6.31 -2.83 4.60
CA ILE A 80 7.76 -2.52 4.65
C ILE A 80 8.27 -2.57 6.09
N GLU A 81 7.58 -1.92 7.04
CA GLU A 81 7.98 -1.89 8.45
C GLU A 81 8.12 -3.29 9.03
N LEU A 82 7.18 -4.19 8.72
CA LEU A 82 7.16 -5.56 9.22
C LEU A 82 8.31 -6.43 8.68
N VAL A 83 8.72 -6.22 7.42
CA VAL A 83 9.72 -7.09 6.79
C VAL A 83 11.14 -6.50 6.81
N TYR A 84 11.30 -5.19 7.05
CA TYR A 84 12.54 -4.45 6.79
C TYR A 84 13.74 -5.03 7.52
N ASP A 85 13.72 -5.03 8.84
CA ASP A 85 14.89 -5.37 9.66
C ASP A 85 15.38 -6.80 9.40
N LYS A 86 14.44 -7.75 9.31
CA LYS A 86 14.75 -9.16 9.06
C LYS A 86 15.28 -9.39 7.64
N THR A 87 14.75 -8.64 6.66
CA THR A 87 15.25 -8.71 5.29
C THR A 87 16.66 -8.10 5.17
N ILE A 88 16.92 -6.97 5.84
CA ILE A 88 18.25 -6.35 5.90
C ILE A 88 19.30 -7.31 6.51
N SER A 89 18.93 -8.02 7.59
CA SER A 89 19.83 -9.00 8.23
C SER A 89 19.99 -10.31 7.46
N GLY A 90 19.23 -10.53 6.39
CA GLY A 90 19.27 -11.75 5.58
C GLY A 90 18.64 -12.96 6.24
N GLU A 91 17.80 -12.76 7.27
CA GLU A 91 17.12 -13.82 7.98
C GLU A 91 15.88 -14.30 7.22
N ALA A 92 15.60 -15.61 7.30
CA ALA A 92 14.39 -16.19 6.71
C ALA A 92 13.18 -15.96 7.61
N PHE A 93 11.99 -15.75 7.01
CA PHE A 93 10.72 -15.67 7.73
C PHE A 93 10.16 -17.06 8.00
N MET A 94 9.78 -17.31 9.26
CA MET A 94 9.07 -18.52 9.64
C MET A 94 7.59 -18.43 9.27
N PRO A 95 6.90 -19.54 8.95
CA PRO A 95 5.47 -19.52 8.65
C PRO A 95 4.61 -18.85 9.73
N THR A 96 4.95 -19.04 11.00
CA THR A 96 4.25 -18.41 12.14
C THR A 96 4.43 -16.89 12.17
N GLU A 97 5.60 -16.39 11.79
CA GLU A 97 5.87 -14.96 11.69
C GLU A 97 5.05 -14.33 10.57
N ILE A 98 4.93 -15.01 9.41
CA ILE A 98 4.10 -14.55 8.29
C ILE A 98 2.65 -14.41 8.71
N GLU A 99 2.09 -15.38 9.46
CA GLU A 99 0.72 -15.29 9.99
C GLU A 99 0.57 -14.11 10.98
N GLN A 100 1.55 -13.90 11.86
CA GLN A 100 1.54 -12.77 12.79
C GLN A 100 1.61 -11.42 12.06
N MET A 101 2.47 -11.29 11.06
CA MET A 101 2.58 -10.07 10.25
C MET A 101 1.29 -9.81 9.47
N ALA A 102 0.65 -10.84 8.91
CA ALA A 102 -0.63 -10.70 8.23
C ALA A 102 -1.75 -10.24 9.18
N SER A 103 -1.75 -10.74 10.42
CA SER A 103 -2.65 -10.24 11.46
C SER A 103 -2.46 -8.75 11.74
N VAL A 104 -1.21 -8.28 11.81
CA VAL A 104 -0.91 -6.84 11.97
C VAL A 104 -1.39 -6.03 10.77
N ILE A 105 -1.20 -6.53 9.54
CA ILE A 105 -1.69 -5.87 8.32
C ILE A 105 -3.21 -5.69 8.38
N HIS A 106 -3.94 -6.74 8.77
CA HIS A 106 -5.39 -6.68 8.91
C HIS A 106 -5.83 -5.68 9.99
N ASP A 107 -5.21 -5.71 11.17
CA ASP A 107 -5.53 -4.80 12.27
C ASP A 107 -5.29 -3.34 11.89
N GLU A 108 -4.20 -3.04 11.18
CA GLU A 108 -3.91 -1.70 10.66
C GLU A 108 -4.89 -1.30 9.54
N TRP A 109 -5.31 -2.24 8.72
CA TRP A 109 -6.36 -1.98 7.72
C TRP A 109 -7.70 -1.66 8.40
N LEU A 110 -8.12 -2.39 9.42
CA LEU A 110 -9.34 -2.12 10.19
C LEU A 110 -9.35 -0.72 10.81
N LYS A 111 -8.21 -0.26 11.34
CA LYS A 111 -8.09 1.10 11.92
C LYS A 111 -8.33 2.20 10.90
N ARG A 112 -7.97 1.99 9.64
CA ARG A 112 -8.17 2.94 8.55
C ARG A 112 -9.53 2.82 7.87
N ASN A 113 -10.19 1.68 8.04
CA ASN A 113 -11.41 1.31 7.33
C ASN A 113 -12.56 1.03 8.31
N ASP A 114 -12.81 1.95 9.23
CA ASP A 114 -13.86 1.87 10.25
C ASP A 114 -15.28 1.70 9.68
N TRP A 115 -15.46 2.04 8.40
CA TRP A 115 -16.69 1.83 7.66
C TRP A 115 -17.16 0.36 7.67
N VAL A 116 -16.26 -0.62 7.79
CA VAL A 116 -16.63 -2.05 7.82
C VAL A 116 -17.51 -2.42 9.00
N PHE A 117 -17.45 -1.62 10.08
CA PHE A 117 -18.27 -1.81 11.29
C PHE A 117 -19.63 -1.14 11.19
N ASN A 118 -19.94 -0.42 10.11
CA ASN A 118 -21.23 0.26 9.97
C ASN A 118 -22.34 -0.77 9.79
N PRO A 119 -23.44 -0.70 10.59
CA PRO A 119 -24.52 -1.68 10.54
C PRO A 119 -25.35 -1.65 9.26
N GLU A 120 -25.34 -0.53 8.51
CA GLU A 120 -26.16 -0.35 7.31
C GLU A 120 -25.43 -0.74 6.02
N TYR A 121 -24.13 -0.46 5.93
CA TYR A 121 -23.34 -0.67 4.70
C TYR A 121 -21.96 -1.29 4.93
N GLY A 122 -21.64 -1.64 6.17
CA GLY A 122 -20.37 -2.31 6.49
C GLY A 122 -20.29 -3.73 5.97
N ASP A 123 -19.14 -4.34 6.14
CA ASP A 123 -18.93 -5.75 5.78
C ASP A 123 -18.58 -6.56 7.03
N PRO A 124 -19.55 -7.26 7.63
CA PRO A 124 -19.33 -8.04 8.85
C PRO A 124 -18.36 -9.19 8.66
N LYS A 125 -18.08 -9.62 7.41
CA LYS A 125 -17.09 -10.67 7.13
C LYS A 125 -15.66 -10.16 7.26
N LEU A 126 -15.46 -8.86 7.07
CA LEU A 126 -14.16 -8.19 7.21
C LEU A 126 -14.00 -7.55 8.60
N ALA A 127 -15.10 -7.22 9.28
CA ALA A 127 -15.14 -6.59 10.60
C ALA A 127 -14.83 -7.55 11.76
N VAL A 128 -13.90 -8.48 11.57
CA VAL A 128 -13.53 -9.52 12.51
C VAL A 128 -12.01 -9.59 12.65
N PRO A 129 -11.47 -10.17 13.75
CA PRO A 129 -10.04 -10.44 13.87
C PRO A 129 -9.51 -11.31 12.73
N TYR A 130 -8.26 -11.12 12.33
CA TYR A 130 -7.60 -11.88 11.27
C TYR A 130 -7.84 -13.40 11.32
N ALA A 131 -7.75 -14.01 12.49
CA ALA A 131 -7.95 -15.45 12.66
C ALA A 131 -9.38 -15.95 12.34
N GLN A 132 -10.35 -15.03 12.25
CA GLN A 132 -11.75 -15.33 11.91
C GLN A 132 -12.08 -15.00 10.45
N LEU A 133 -11.16 -14.40 9.72
CA LEU A 133 -11.31 -14.17 8.27
C LEU A 133 -11.40 -15.49 7.51
N SER A 134 -12.06 -15.46 6.36
CA SER A 134 -11.95 -16.54 5.39
C SER A 134 -10.49 -16.73 4.95
N LYS A 135 -10.15 -17.92 4.50
CA LYS A 135 -8.80 -18.20 3.98
C LYS A 135 -8.42 -17.27 2.82
N GLU A 136 -9.38 -16.94 1.97
CA GLU A 136 -9.20 -16.01 0.86
C GLU A 136 -8.79 -14.61 1.34
N GLU A 137 -9.47 -14.08 2.38
CA GLU A 137 -9.15 -12.77 2.93
C GLU A 137 -7.81 -12.77 3.67
N GLN A 138 -7.51 -13.84 4.44
CA GLN A 138 -6.19 -14.02 5.06
C GLN A 138 -5.07 -14.04 4.03
N ASP A 139 -5.28 -14.68 2.88
CA ASP A 139 -4.28 -14.75 1.80
C ASP A 139 -4.05 -13.40 1.12
N LYS A 140 -5.06 -12.52 1.08
CA LYS A 140 -4.89 -11.12 0.61
C LYS A 140 -3.96 -10.31 1.52
N ASP A 141 -4.09 -10.45 2.83
CA ASP A 141 -3.20 -9.78 3.78
C ASP A 141 -1.77 -10.32 3.67
N LYS A 142 -1.59 -11.64 3.61
CA LYS A 142 -0.28 -12.27 3.39
C LYS A 142 0.37 -11.89 2.07
N ALA A 143 -0.42 -11.71 1.02
CA ALA A 143 0.09 -11.37 -0.31
C ALA A 143 0.82 -10.02 -0.36
N GLN A 144 0.65 -9.15 0.62
CA GLN A 144 1.35 -7.86 0.71
C GLN A 144 2.80 -8.01 1.16
N LEU A 145 3.14 -9.06 1.92
CA LEU A 145 4.47 -9.25 2.51
C LEU A 145 5.53 -9.60 1.47
N GLY A 146 5.22 -10.46 0.49
CA GLY A 146 6.16 -10.86 -0.56
C GLY A 146 6.68 -9.68 -1.38
N PRO A 147 5.84 -8.83 -1.96
CA PRO A 147 6.26 -7.62 -2.66
C PRO A 147 7.07 -6.65 -1.78
N ALA A 148 6.70 -6.49 -0.50
CA ALA A 148 7.45 -5.67 0.44
C ALA A 148 8.86 -6.21 0.68
N GLN A 149 8.99 -7.51 0.95
CA GLN A 149 10.28 -8.17 1.11
C GLN A 149 11.13 -8.03 -0.16
N ALA A 150 10.56 -8.27 -1.34
CA ALA A 150 11.25 -8.12 -2.62
C ALA A 150 11.76 -6.69 -2.83
N LYS A 151 10.98 -5.68 -2.43
CA LYS A 151 11.38 -4.27 -2.53
C LYS A 151 12.58 -3.96 -1.63
N VAL A 152 12.56 -4.41 -0.37
CA VAL A 152 13.70 -4.28 0.57
C VAL A 152 14.92 -5.04 0.05
N GLN A 153 14.75 -6.26 -0.46
CA GLN A 153 15.84 -7.04 -1.03
C GLN A 153 16.47 -6.37 -2.25
N ALA A 154 15.67 -5.76 -3.12
CA ALA A 154 16.17 -5.00 -4.27
C ALA A 154 17.01 -3.78 -3.82
N TYR A 155 16.60 -3.11 -2.73
CA TYR A 155 17.42 -2.05 -2.12
C TYR A 155 18.75 -2.59 -1.60
N VAL A 156 18.74 -3.68 -0.82
CA VAL A 156 19.97 -4.33 -0.29
C VAL A 156 20.92 -4.72 -1.41
N SER A 157 20.38 -5.20 -2.52
CA SER A 157 21.16 -5.61 -3.70
C SER A 157 21.61 -4.46 -4.60
N GLY A 158 21.30 -3.20 -4.24
CA GLY A 158 21.67 -2.02 -5.03
C GLY A 158 20.89 -1.86 -6.34
N LEU A 159 19.77 -2.57 -6.50
CA LEU A 159 18.89 -2.47 -7.67
C LEU A 159 17.91 -1.30 -7.57
N ILE A 160 17.75 -0.73 -6.39
CA ILE A 160 16.90 0.44 -6.11
C ILE A 160 17.79 1.56 -5.58
N ASN A 161 17.68 2.73 -6.22
CA ASN A 161 18.29 3.96 -5.77
C ASN A 161 17.28 4.81 -4.98
N ILE A 162 17.51 4.96 -3.68
CA ILE A 162 16.62 5.71 -2.79
C ILE A 162 16.56 7.20 -3.13
N GLU A 163 17.67 7.79 -3.59
CA GLU A 163 17.69 9.22 -3.96
C GLU A 163 16.83 9.50 -5.18
N GLU A 164 16.80 8.57 -6.15
CA GLU A 164 15.91 8.68 -7.32
C GLU A 164 14.44 8.60 -6.91
N ILE A 165 14.08 7.68 -6.02
CA ILE A 165 12.71 7.58 -5.48
C ILE A 165 12.34 8.86 -4.71
N CYS A 166 13.23 9.34 -3.84
CA CYS A 166 13.00 10.58 -3.11
C CYS A 166 12.77 11.77 -4.06
N THR A 167 13.51 11.83 -5.15
CA THR A 167 13.34 12.86 -6.18
C THR A 167 12.01 12.72 -6.89
N GLN A 168 11.66 11.50 -7.31
CA GLN A 168 10.41 11.20 -8.03
C GLN A 168 9.17 11.60 -7.22
N TYR A 169 9.16 11.31 -5.93
CA TYR A 169 8.01 11.55 -5.05
C TYR A 169 8.15 12.80 -4.16
N ASN A 170 9.17 13.64 -4.42
CA ASN A 170 9.47 14.86 -3.65
C ASN A 170 9.59 14.60 -2.13
N LEU A 171 10.30 13.52 -1.77
CA LEU A 171 10.51 13.12 -0.38
C LEU A 171 11.80 13.74 0.18
N PRO A 172 11.90 13.96 1.51
CA PRO A 172 13.12 14.45 2.13
C PRO A 172 14.24 13.40 2.04
N THR A 173 15.44 13.85 1.63
CA THR A 173 16.67 13.02 1.57
C THR A 173 17.53 13.12 2.81
N SER A 174 17.22 14.02 3.71
CA SER A 174 17.90 14.22 4.99
C SER A 174 16.91 14.38 6.13
N SER A 175 17.23 13.81 7.29
CA SER A 175 16.50 14.08 8.53
C SER A 175 16.81 15.51 8.95
N LYS A 176 16.00 16.50 8.60
CA LYS A 176 16.01 17.76 9.33
C LYS A 176 15.54 17.45 10.74
N ARG A 177 16.43 17.60 11.74
CA ARG A 177 16.00 17.66 13.14
C ARG A 177 15.07 18.87 13.25
N LEU A 178 13.81 18.61 13.57
CA LEU A 178 12.90 19.62 14.08
C LEU A 178 13.28 19.94 15.51
#